data_24c50cae7e017ba258d1ccc659eb1d1c
#
_entry.id   24c50cae7e017ba258d1ccc659eb1d1c
#
_cell.length_a   1.000
_cell.length_b   1.000
_cell.length_c   1.000
_cell.angle_alpha   90.00
_cell.angle_beta   90.00
_cell.angle_gamma   90.00
#
_symmetry.space_group_name_H-M   'P 1'
#
loop_
_entity.id
_entity.type
_entity.pdbx_description
1 polymer ?
#
loop_
_entity_poly.entity_id
_entity_poly.type
_entity_poly.pdbx_seq_one_letter_code
_entity_poly.pdbx_strand_id
1 'polypeptide(L)'
;MRRRSRAALIIVLLSLSVPAYGQVLVYEVFGAHLDSLRDQAGIPGLAAAIVDNTGIVWERAYGRQDVDRALATRADTPFNADGLTQMITAAIVLRCAEERRLSLDDRVSALGVATTEPDVSVRQILTHTSGPRDNLSFLLRPERLAPLWPIVRTCADDSYREMFANLLHRTGMFDSVPGPDMVRIAPPEEGVPDPADVDRYAAILRRRATPYSVDGRGRARPSAYPNSAAALTPSTGLVTTVRDLAKFDLALKNGVLLQPGTIEQAWSVPTVNGTPLPHGMGWFVQTYGGERVVWQFGMAANASSSIMITLPARGLTMILMANSDGLMKLYSPADGDVTLSPFARLFLNLFVR
;
A
#
# COMPACT_ATOMS: atom_id res chain seq x y z
N MET A 1 5.93 -75.66 27.27
CA MET A 1 6.43 -74.37 26.73
C MET A 1 5.30 -73.67 25.99
N ARG A 2 4.64 -72.68 26.59
CA ARG A 2 3.55 -71.89 25.96
C ARG A 2 4.10 -70.53 25.63
N ARG A 3 4.23 -70.25 24.33
CA ARG A 3 4.56 -68.88 23.79
C ARG A 3 3.35 -67.99 23.94
N ARG A 4 3.46 -66.92 24.71
CA ARG A 4 2.48 -65.83 24.80
C ARG A 4 2.83 -64.78 23.71
N SER A 5 2.01 -64.68 22.68
CA SER A 5 2.03 -63.60 21.69
C SER A 5 1.50 -62.35 22.35
N ARG A 6 2.32 -61.30 22.42
CA ARG A 6 1.89 -59.93 22.79
C ARG A 6 1.48 -59.20 21.51
N ALA A 7 0.18 -58.99 21.32
CA ALA A 7 -0.32 -58.10 20.31
C ALA A 7 -0.10 -56.65 20.77
N ALA A 8 0.72 -55.91 20.03
CA ALA A 8 0.90 -54.46 20.24
C ALA A 8 -0.28 -53.76 19.52
N LEU A 9 -1.11 -53.07 20.31
CA LEU A 9 -2.19 -52.21 19.81
C LEU A 9 -1.55 -50.86 19.39
N ILE A 10 -1.43 -50.62 18.07
CA ILE A 10 -1.01 -49.32 17.53
C ILE A 10 -2.25 -48.44 17.52
N ILE A 11 -2.32 -47.50 18.47
CA ILE A 11 -3.31 -46.42 18.48
C ILE A 11 -2.78 -45.33 17.52
N VAL A 12 -3.34 -45.29 16.31
CA VAL A 12 -3.16 -44.17 15.37
C VAL A 12 -4.01 -43.00 15.88
N LEU A 13 -3.40 -42.06 16.56
CA LEU A 13 -4.01 -40.75 16.86
C LEU A 13 -4.17 -39.98 15.55
N LEU A 14 -5.34 -40.03 14.96
CA LEU A 14 -5.77 -39.08 13.95
C LEU A 14 -5.94 -37.72 14.64
N SER A 15 -4.92 -36.86 14.55
CA SER A 15 -5.02 -35.45 14.87
C SER A 15 -5.94 -34.80 13.81
N LEU A 16 -7.24 -34.74 14.08
CA LEU A 16 -8.18 -33.92 13.33
C LEU A 16 -7.78 -32.46 13.54
N SER A 17 -7.10 -31.90 12.57
CA SER A 17 -6.86 -30.48 12.46
C SER A 17 -8.22 -29.75 12.25
N VAL A 18 -8.77 -29.19 13.33
CA VAL A 18 -9.96 -28.34 13.32
C VAL A 18 -9.52 -26.86 13.42
N PRO A 19 -8.90 -26.27 12.38
CA PRO A 19 -8.86 -24.81 12.26
C PRO A 19 -9.51 -24.28 10.98
N ALA A 20 -9.78 -25.08 9.96
CA ALA A 20 -10.22 -24.57 8.65
C ALA A 20 -11.61 -23.91 8.66
N TYR A 21 -12.58 -24.43 9.42
CA TYR A 21 -13.95 -23.90 9.42
C TYR A 21 -14.07 -22.53 10.10
N GLY A 22 -13.30 -22.26 11.16
CA GLY A 22 -13.35 -20.98 11.87
C GLY A 22 -12.77 -19.82 11.04
N GLN A 23 -11.70 -20.07 10.30
CA GLN A 23 -11.09 -19.07 9.44
C GLN A 23 -11.98 -18.73 8.24
N VAL A 24 -12.57 -19.73 7.58
CA VAL A 24 -13.50 -19.50 6.46
C VAL A 24 -14.66 -18.62 6.91
N LEU A 25 -15.23 -18.86 8.09
CA LEU A 25 -16.35 -18.09 8.62
C LEU A 25 -15.96 -16.62 8.88
N VAL A 26 -14.75 -16.34 9.41
CA VAL A 26 -14.28 -14.97 9.65
C VAL A 26 -14.16 -14.20 8.35
N TYR A 27 -13.63 -14.80 7.29
CA TYR A 27 -13.53 -14.16 5.98
C TYR A 27 -14.90 -13.91 5.34
N GLU A 28 -15.86 -14.82 5.49
CA GLU A 28 -17.22 -14.61 4.97
C GLU A 28 -17.93 -13.49 5.73
N VAL A 29 -17.80 -13.43 7.06
CA VAL A 29 -18.32 -12.34 7.90
C VAL A 29 -17.66 -11.02 7.50
N PHE A 30 -16.33 -10.99 7.34
CA PHE A 30 -15.61 -9.83 6.88
C PHE A 30 -16.13 -9.34 5.52
N GLY A 31 -16.27 -10.24 4.55
CA GLY A 31 -16.71 -9.92 3.20
C GLY A 31 -18.12 -9.35 3.14
N ALA A 32 -19.05 -9.92 3.90
CA ALA A 32 -20.44 -9.44 3.97
C ALA A 32 -20.54 -8.04 4.58
N HIS A 33 -19.80 -7.78 5.68
CA HIS A 33 -19.78 -6.46 6.30
C HIS A 33 -19.04 -5.44 5.44
N LEU A 34 -17.97 -5.84 4.74
CA LEU A 34 -17.22 -4.98 3.82
C LEU A 34 -18.12 -4.48 2.67
N ASP A 35 -18.92 -5.37 2.07
CA ASP A 35 -19.87 -4.97 1.01
C ASP A 35 -20.96 -4.04 1.54
N SER A 36 -21.46 -4.29 2.75
CA SER A 36 -22.43 -3.40 3.40
C SER A 36 -21.83 -1.99 3.64
N LEU A 37 -20.59 -1.90 4.14
CA LEU A 37 -19.91 -0.61 4.32
C LEU A 37 -19.65 0.09 2.97
N ARG A 38 -19.25 -0.65 1.93
CA ARG A 38 -19.09 -0.14 0.56
C ARG A 38 -20.39 0.51 0.07
N ASP A 39 -21.50 -0.20 0.22
CA ASP A 39 -22.82 0.27 -0.23
C ASP A 39 -23.25 1.52 0.54
N GLN A 40 -23.12 1.51 1.87
CA GLN A 40 -23.40 2.67 2.72
C GLN A 40 -22.56 3.91 2.37
N ALA A 41 -21.29 3.71 2.00
CA ALA A 41 -20.39 4.77 1.56
C ALA A 41 -20.66 5.22 0.10
N GLY A 42 -21.57 4.55 -0.62
CA GLY A 42 -21.89 4.82 -2.02
C GLY A 42 -20.73 4.51 -2.98
N ILE A 43 -19.79 3.66 -2.60
CA ILE A 43 -18.63 3.30 -3.42
C ILE A 43 -19.08 2.41 -4.58
N PRO A 44 -18.92 2.84 -5.86
CA PRO A 44 -19.41 2.07 -6.99
C PRO A 44 -18.69 0.75 -7.18
N GLY A 45 -17.36 0.74 -7.04
CA GLY A 45 -16.52 -0.44 -7.23
C GLY A 45 -15.43 -0.50 -6.17
N LEU A 46 -15.25 -1.70 -5.58
CA LEU A 46 -14.25 -2.00 -4.55
C LEU A 46 -13.60 -3.35 -4.85
N ALA A 47 -12.28 -3.40 -4.84
CA ALA A 47 -11.51 -4.63 -4.78
C ALA A 47 -10.84 -4.77 -3.41
N ALA A 48 -10.79 -5.99 -2.89
CA ALA A 48 -10.26 -6.30 -1.57
C ALA A 48 -9.44 -7.59 -1.58
N ALA A 49 -8.36 -7.61 -0.80
CA ALA A 49 -7.58 -8.82 -0.54
C ALA A 49 -7.12 -8.87 0.92
N ILE A 50 -7.00 -10.08 1.47
CA ILE A 50 -6.25 -10.37 2.70
C ILE A 50 -5.10 -11.29 2.32
N VAL A 51 -3.90 -10.92 2.77
CA VAL A 51 -2.63 -11.57 2.45
C VAL A 51 -2.00 -12.05 3.73
N ASP A 52 -1.56 -13.29 3.79
CA ASP A 52 -0.72 -13.81 4.86
C ASP A 52 0.76 -13.91 4.42
N ASN A 53 1.59 -14.65 5.14
CA ASN A 53 3.01 -14.84 4.79
C ASN A 53 3.21 -15.77 3.57
N THR A 54 2.17 -16.45 3.10
CA THR A 54 2.24 -17.42 1.99
C THR A 54 1.60 -16.89 0.71
N GLY A 55 0.66 -15.95 0.81
CA GLY A 55 -0.04 -15.40 -0.34
C GLY A 55 -1.38 -14.77 0.01
N ILE A 56 -2.21 -14.60 -1.02
CA ILE A 56 -3.59 -14.15 -0.85
C ILE A 56 -4.42 -15.30 -0.27
N VAL A 57 -4.93 -15.11 0.95
CA VAL A 57 -5.79 -16.09 1.64
C VAL A 57 -7.28 -15.80 1.43
N TRP A 58 -7.60 -14.58 1.04
CA TRP A 58 -8.95 -14.17 0.70
C TRP A 58 -8.92 -12.99 -0.27
N GLU A 59 -9.76 -13.01 -1.29
CA GLU A 59 -10.00 -11.87 -2.18
C GLU A 59 -11.46 -11.80 -2.60
N ARG A 60 -11.98 -10.58 -2.76
CA ARG A 60 -13.32 -10.30 -3.30
C ARG A 60 -13.31 -8.98 -4.06
N ALA A 61 -14.25 -8.85 -4.97
CA ALA A 61 -14.53 -7.60 -5.64
C ALA A 61 -16.04 -7.36 -5.66
N TYR A 62 -16.42 -6.11 -5.45
CA TYR A 62 -17.82 -5.71 -5.28
C TYR A 62 -18.16 -4.56 -6.21
N GLY A 63 -19.41 -4.52 -6.63
CA GLY A 63 -19.93 -3.42 -7.43
C GLY A 63 -19.35 -3.34 -8.84
N ARG A 64 -19.16 -2.12 -9.35
CA ARG A 64 -18.82 -1.86 -10.75
C ARG A 64 -17.58 -0.98 -10.89
N GLN A 65 -16.62 -1.42 -11.69
CA GLN A 65 -15.48 -0.59 -12.09
C GLN A 65 -15.88 0.51 -13.08
N ASP A 66 -16.99 0.27 -13.82
CA ASP A 66 -17.61 1.24 -14.71
C ASP A 66 -19.12 1.03 -14.65
N VAL A 67 -19.84 2.02 -14.10
CA VAL A 67 -21.30 1.95 -13.88
C VAL A 67 -22.04 2.07 -15.21
N ASP A 68 -21.60 2.99 -16.07
CA ASP A 68 -22.29 3.30 -17.32
C ASP A 68 -22.20 2.14 -18.32
N ARG A 69 -21.04 1.47 -18.35
CA ARG A 69 -20.81 0.27 -19.17
C ARG A 69 -21.26 -1.02 -18.49
N ALA A 70 -21.76 -0.94 -17.27
CA ALA A 70 -22.14 -2.09 -16.46
C ALA A 70 -21.01 -3.10 -16.24
N LEU A 71 -19.73 -2.67 -16.26
CA LEU A 71 -18.57 -3.54 -16.04
C LEU A 71 -18.39 -3.81 -14.56
N ALA A 72 -18.39 -5.10 -14.19
CA ALA A 72 -18.17 -5.52 -12.80
C ALA A 72 -16.71 -5.26 -12.37
N THR A 73 -16.53 -4.88 -11.12
CA THR A 73 -15.20 -4.86 -10.47
C THR A 73 -14.68 -6.28 -10.32
N ARG A 74 -13.39 -6.48 -10.51
CA ARG A 74 -12.67 -7.75 -10.36
C ARG A 74 -11.45 -7.53 -9.48
N ALA A 75 -10.87 -8.61 -8.93
CA ALA A 75 -9.64 -8.55 -8.15
C ALA A 75 -8.42 -8.09 -9.00
N ASP A 76 -8.48 -8.28 -10.31
CA ASP A 76 -7.51 -7.81 -11.29
C ASP A 76 -7.88 -6.48 -11.96
N THR A 77 -8.89 -5.77 -11.45
CA THR A 77 -9.21 -4.41 -11.89
C THR A 77 -8.10 -3.46 -11.45
N PRO A 78 -7.47 -2.70 -12.37
CA PRO A 78 -6.50 -1.69 -12.00
C PRO A 78 -7.19 -0.43 -11.43
N PHE A 79 -6.65 0.08 -10.32
CA PHE A 79 -7.06 1.32 -9.67
C PHE A 79 -5.87 2.26 -9.52
N ASN A 80 -6.11 3.54 -9.31
CA ASN A 80 -5.09 4.43 -8.78
C ASN A 80 -4.82 4.06 -7.32
N ALA A 81 -3.56 3.88 -7.00
CA ALA A 81 -3.11 3.58 -5.64
C ALA A 81 -2.96 4.84 -4.78
N ASP A 82 -2.90 6.00 -5.44
CA ASP A 82 -2.73 7.31 -4.81
C ASP A 82 -1.56 7.29 -3.79
N GLY A 83 -1.80 7.61 -2.53
CA GLY A 83 -0.79 7.68 -1.47
C GLY A 83 -0.09 6.36 -1.16
N LEU A 84 -0.60 5.18 -1.57
CA LEU A 84 0.14 3.92 -1.43
C LEU A 84 1.44 3.92 -2.27
N THR A 85 1.55 4.79 -3.27
CA THR A 85 2.80 5.03 -4.02
C THR A 85 3.98 5.35 -3.09
N GLN A 86 3.72 6.02 -1.96
CA GLN A 86 4.75 6.42 -0.99
C GLN A 86 5.49 5.22 -0.38
N MET A 87 4.82 4.08 -0.21
CA MET A 87 5.45 2.86 0.30
C MET A 87 6.52 2.35 -0.66
N ILE A 88 6.25 2.36 -1.96
CA ILE A 88 7.21 1.95 -2.99
C ILE A 88 8.37 2.93 -3.06
N THR A 89 8.08 4.23 -3.02
CA THR A 89 9.11 5.29 -2.94
C THR A 89 10.01 5.09 -1.73
N ALA A 90 9.42 4.85 -0.57
CA ALA A 90 10.17 4.58 0.65
C ALA A 90 11.05 3.33 0.51
N ALA A 91 10.53 2.25 -0.09
CA ALA A 91 11.31 1.04 -0.32
C ALA A 91 12.51 1.29 -1.25
N ILE A 92 12.36 2.12 -2.30
CA ILE A 92 13.47 2.51 -3.18
C ILE A 92 14.54 3.29 -2.39
N VAL A 93 14.15 4.31 -1.64
CA VAL A 93 15.07 5.15 -0.86
C VAL A 93 15.77 4.34 0.24
N LEU A 94 15.03 3.49 0.95
CA LEU A 94 15.57 2.62 1.98
C LEU A 94 16.55 1.60 1.42
N ARG A 95 16.29 1.08 0.23
CA ARG A 95 17.24 0.20 -0.48
C ARG A 95 18.54 0.93 -0.81
N CYS A 96 18.47 2.18 -1.26
CA CYS A 96 19.65 3.03 -1.45
C CYS A 96 20.47 3.16 -0.16
N ALA A 97 19.80 3.32 0.98
CA ALA A 97 20.46 3.43 2.27
C ALA A 97 21.09 2.10 2.71
N GLU A 98 20.43 0.97 2.48
CA GLU A 98 21.01 -0.37 2.72
C GLU A 98 22.31 -0.58 1.92
N GLU A 99 22.32 -0.15 0.67
CA GLU A 99 23.46 -0.24 -0.24
C GLU A 99 24.53 0.82 0.07
N ARG A 100 24.35 1.64 1.12
CA ARG A 100 25.27 2.71 1.56
C ARG A 100 25.56 3.75 0.47
N ARG A 101 24.64 3.96 -0.46
CA ARG A 101 24.73 4.96 -1.51
C ARG A 101 24.09 6.29 -1.08
N LEU A 102 23.33 6.26 0.02
CA LEU A 102 22.64 7.41 0.60
C LEU A 102 22.62 7.24 2.12
N SER A 103 22.78 8.32 2.87
CA SER A 103 22.46 8.34 4.30
C SER A 103 21.07 8.96 4.52
N LEU A 104 20.24 8.29 5.32
CA LEU A 104 18.92 8.82 5.68
C LEU A 104 19.01 10.12 6.49
N ASP A 105 20.15 10.38 7.11
CA ASP A 105 20.42 11.58 7.90
C ASP A 105 21.10 12.70 7.09
N ASP A 106 21.38 12.46 5.79
CA ASP A 106 21.86 13.51 4.88
C ASP A 106 20.81 14.61 4.72
N ARG A 107 21.27 15.85 4.75
CA ARG A 107 20.43 17.00 4.44
C ARG A 107 20.15 17.06 2.94
N VAL A 108 18.93 17.38 2.57
CA VAL A 108 18.54 17.46 1.14
C VAL A 108 19.40 18.46 0.38
N SER A 109 19.77 19.58 1.01
CA SER A 109 20.68 20.58 0.42
C SER A 109 22.07 20.03 0.13
N ALA A 110 22.59 19.13 0.97
CA ALA A 110 23.91 18.52 0.77
C ALA A 110 23.93 17.53 -0.41
N LEU A 111 22.75 17.03 -0.84
CA LEU A 111 22.59 16.17 -2.01
C LEU A 111 22.41 16.98 -3.32
N GLY A 112 22.54 18.31 -3.28
CA GLY A 112 22.44 19.18 -4.46
C GLY A 112 21.03 19.37 -4.98
N VAL A 113 20.01 19.03 -4.19
CA VAL A 113 18.60 19.11 -4.58
C VAL A 113 17.98 20.42 -4.09
N ALA A 114 17.34 21.15 -4.99
CA ALA A 114 16.61 22.37 -4.65
C ALA A 114 15.34 22.00 -3.84
N THR A 115 15.16 22.66 -2.70
CA THR A 115 14.04 22.45 -1.80
C THR A 115 13.70 23.72 -1.04
N THR A 116 12.46 23.87 -0.62
CA THR A 116 12.02 24.95 0.28
C THR A 116 12.45 24.70 1.74
N GLU A 117 12.89 23.48 2.06
CA GLU A 117 13.32 23.05 3.38
C GLU A 117 14.77 22.48 3.31
N PRO A 118 15.80 23.34 3.15
CA PRO A 118 17.17 22.89 2.86
C PRO A 118 17.81 22.08 4.00
N ASP A 119 17.41 22.30 5.23
CA ASP A 119 17.96 21.66 6.42
C ASP A 119 17.27 20.33 6.78
N VAL A 120 16.20 19.97 6.04
CA VAL A 120 15.49 18.72 6.30
C VAL A 120 16.32 17.52 5.83
N SER A 121 16.32 16.44 6.61
CA SER A 121 16.97 15.19 6.21
C SER A 121 16.05 14.30 5.37
N VAL A 122 16.64 13.37 4.63
CA VAL A 122 15.90 12.35 3.88
C VAL A 122 14.92 11.59 4.79
N ARG A 123 15.37 11.24 6.00
CA ARG A 123 14.53 10.62 7.05
C ARG A 123 13.31 11.47 7.39
N GLN A 124 13.52 12.77 7.60
CA GLN A 124 12.43 13.69 7.95
C GLN A 124 11.41 13.84 6.80
N ILE A 125 11.86 13.78 5.55
CA ILE A 125 10.94 13.72 4.40
C ILE A 125 10.09 12.45 4.47
N LEU A 126 10.71 11.28 4.62
CA LEU A 126 10.02 9.98 4.67
C LEU A 126 9.07 9.85 5.86
N THR A 127 9.36 10.53 6.98
CA THR A 127 8.51 10.50 8.18
C THR A 127 7.49 11.64 8.24
N HIS A 128 7.42 12.49 7.21
CA HIS A 128 6.60 13.71 7.20
C HIS A 128 6.82 14.60 8.42
N THR A 129 8.06 14.69 8.92
CA THR A 129 8.40 15.51 10.08
C THR A 129 9.26 16.70 9.68
N SER A 130 9.21 17.77 10.48
CA SER A 130 10.06 18.96 10.36
C SER A 130 10.44 19.45 11.74
N GLY A 131 11.46 20.36 11.76
CA GLY A 131 11.99 20.90 12.99
C GLY A 131 13.25 20.18 13.51
N PRO A 132 13.88 20.69 14.58
CA PRO A 132 15.04 20.07 15.19
C PRO A 132 14.66 18.72 15.84
N ARG A 133 15.67 17.85 16.00
CA ARG A 133 15.47 16.47 16.51
C ARG A 133 14.68 16.43 17.83
N ASP A 134 14.90 17.38 18.71
CA ASP A 134 14.26 17.43 20.02
C ASP A 134 12.86 18.03 20.00
N ASN A 135 12.43 18.60 18.87
CA ASN A 135 11.13 19.24 18.68
C ASN A 135 10.58 19.03 17.29
N LEU A 136 10.47 17.76 16.90
CA LEU A 136 9.88 17.37 15.61
C LEU A 136 8.37 17.59 15.64
N SER A 137 7.83 18.10 14.56
CA SER A 137 6.39 18.14 14.29
C SER A 137 6.04 17.24 13.11
N PHE A 138 4.94 16.52 13.22
CA PHE A 138 4.37 15.74 12.14
C PHE A 138 3.30 16.55 11.41
N LEU A 139 3.37 16.55 10.09
CA LEU A 139 2.31 17.04 9.22
C LEU A 139 2.35 16.28 7.89
N LEU A 140 1.29 15.53 7.62
CA LEU A 140 1.17 14.80 6.36
C LEU A 140 1.10 15.80 5.19
N ARG A 141 2.16 15.84 4.41
CA ARG A 141 2.29 16.66 3.20
C ARG A 141 2.90 15.81 2.09
N PRO A 142 2.08 15.15 1.27
CA PRO A 142 2.58 14.29 0.20
C PRO A 142 3.53 14.97 -0.77
N GLU A 143 3.33 16.28 -1.03
CA GLU A 143 4.20 17.08 -1.89
C GLU A 143 5.63 17.23 -1.37
N ARG A 144 5.87 17.09 -0.06
CA ARG A 144 7.22 17.14 0.52
C ARG A 144 8.11 15.98 0.06
N LEU A 145 7.54 14.92 -0.50
CA LEU A 145 8.32 13.81 -1.05
C LEU A 145 8.96 14.17 -2.40
N ALA A 146 8.56 15.26 -3.05
CA ALA A 146 9.07 15.63 -4.37
C ALA A 146 10.62 15.64 -4.48
N PRO A 147 11.41 16.11 -3.48
CA PRO A 147 12.87 16.04 -3.52
C PRO A 147 13.44 14.62 -3.64
N LEU A 148 12.67 13.58 -3.27
CA LEU A 148 13.12 12.19 -3.41
C LEU A 148 13.29 11.77 -4.87
N TRP A 149 12.60 12.43 -5.82
CA TRP A 149 12.75 12.17 -7.24
C TRP A 149 14.21 12.33 -7.72
N PRO A 150 14.86 13.49 -7.55
CA PRO A 150 16.27 13.64 -7.92
C PRO A 150 17.23 12.94 -6.95
N ILE A 151 16.86 12.76 -5.66
CA ILE A 151 17.75 12.14 -4.66
C ILE A 151 18.08 10.70 -5.05
N VAL A 152 17.11 9.91 -5.53
CA VAL A 152 17.36 8.52 -5.87
C VAL A 152 18.37 8.35 -7.02
N ARG A 153 18.61 9.36 -7.84
CA ARG A 153 19.67 9.35 -8.87
C ARG A 153 21.08 9.31 -8.28
N THR A 154 21.25 9.67 -7.03
CA THR A 154 22.53 9.50 -6.34
C THR A 154 22.81 8.03 -6.01
N CYS A 155 21.81 7.19 -6.08
CA CYS A 155 21.88 5.77 -5.73
C CYS A 155 22.20 4.87 -6.93
N ALA A 156 21.79 5.27 -8.13
CA ALA A 156 21.96 4.51 -9.36
C ALA A 156 22.04 5.46 -10.56
N ASP A 157 22.55 4.97 -11.68
CA ASP A 157 22.53 5.72 -12.94
C ASP A 157 21.11 5.80 -13.55
N ASP A 158 20.14 5.08 -12.94
CA ASP A 158 18.75 5.04 -13.37
C ASP A 158 17.96 6.27 -12.87
N SER A 159 16.98 6.69 -13.63
CA SER A 159 15.99 7.67 -13.17
C SER A 159 15.07 7.08 -12.10
N TYR A 160 14.41 7.96 -11.32
CA TYR A 160 13.40 7.51 -10.34
C TYR A 160 12.35 6.61 -10.97
N ARG A 161 11.87 6.93 -12.18
CA ARG A 161 10.85 6.17 -12.90
C ARG A 161 11.35 4.78 -13.30
N GLU A 162 12.59 4.67 -13.76
CA GLU A 162 13.22 3.38 -14.08
C GLU A 162 13.39 2.53 -12.82
N MET A 163 13.89 3.11 -11.74
CA MET A 163 13.99 2.40 -10.46
C MET A 163 12.62 1.91 -9.97
N PHE A 164 11.58 2.73 -10.14
CA PHE A 164 10.20 2.36 -9.79
C PHE A 164 9.69 1.20 -10.67
N ALA A 165 9.84 1.30 -11.99
CA ALA A 165 9.47 0.24 -12.94
C ALA A 165 10.25 -1.06 -12.67
N ASN A 166 11.55 -0.97 -12.40
CA ASN A 166 12.40 -2.11 -12.03
C ASN A 166 11.92 -2.79 -10.74
N LEU A 167 11.46 -2.02 -9.74
CA LEU A 167 10.87 -2.60 -8.52
C LEU A 167 9.58 -3.37 -8.86
N LEU A 168 8.67 -2.78 -9.66
CA LEU A 168 7.46 -3.46 -10.09
C LEU A 168 7.77 -4.77 -10.81
N HIS A 169 8.74 -4.76 -11.71
CA HIS A 169 9.17 -5.94 -12.45
C HIS A 169 9.75 -7.02 -11.52
N ARG A 170 10.68 -6.65 -10.63
CA ARG A 170 11.31 -7.58 -9.67
C ARG A 170 10.33 -8.25 -8.72
N THR A 171 9.24 -7.56 -8.38
CA THR A 171 8.19 -8.10 -7.52
C THR A 171 7.09 -8.83 -8.29
N GLY A 172 7.18 -8.88 -9.63
CA GLY A 172 6.16 -9.52 -10.47
C GLY A 172 4.84 -8.74 -10.54
N MET A 173 4.84 -7.44 -10.30
CA MET A 173 3.67 -6.57 -10.37
C MET A 173 3.35 -6.19 -11.83
N PHE A 174 3.05 -7.18 -12.65
CA PHE A 174 2.89 -7.01 -14.10
C PHE A 174 1.54 -6.39 -14.53
N ASP A 175 0.57 -6.30 -13.62
CA ASP A 175 -0.69 -5.57 -13.80
C ASP A 175 -0.63 -4.15 -13.21
N SER A 176 0.60 -3.59 -13.09
CA SER A 176 0.86 -2.25 -12.55
C SER A 176 1.52 -1.34 -13.57
N VAL A 177 1.29 -0.03 -13.44
CA VAL A 177 1.85 1.02 -14.32
C VAL A 177 2.52 2.08 -13.45
N PRO A 178 3.81 2.41 -13.69
CA PRO A 178 4.54 3.44 -12.96
C PRO A 178 4.20 4.85 -13.49
N GLY A 179 2.94 5.23 -13.35
CA GLY A 179 2.38 6.49 -13.81
C GLY A 179 1.49 6.37 -15.06
N PRO A 180 0.30 6.99 -15.05
CA PRO A 180 -0.59 6.97 -16.23
C PRO A 180 0.01 7.68 -17.46
N ASP A 181 1.01 8.52 -17.27
CA ASP A 181 1.76 9.25 -18.29
C ASP A 181 2.74 8.37 -19.08
N MET A 182 3.09 7.16 -18.58
CA MET A 182 4.06 6.27 -19.23
C MET A 182 3.80 6.00 -20.71
N VAL A 183 2.55 5.96 -21.14
CA VAL A 183 2.18 5.74 -22.54
C VAL A 183 2.30 7.00 -23.43
N ARG A 184 2.67 8.14 -22.84
CA ARG A 184 2.82 9.43 -23.54
C ARG A 184 4.23 9.98 -23.49
N ILE A 185 5.14 9.35 -22.73
CA ILE A 185 6.53 9.76 -22.64
C ILE A 185 7.23 9.38 -23.94
N ALA A 186 7.91 10.35 -24.57
CA ALA A 186 8.65 10.16 -25.81
C ALA A 186 10.17 10.38 -25.58
N PRO A 187 11.03 9.68 -26.30
CA PRO A 187 12.47 9.96 -26.27
C PRO A 187 12.75 11.44 -26.65
N PRO A 188 13.74 12.10 -26.06
CA PRO A 188 14.77 11.59 -25.16
C PRO A 188 14.45 11.71 -23.66
N GLU A 189 13.19 11.75 -23.25
CA GLU A 189 12.81 11.89 -21.83
C GLU A 189 13.29 10.69 -21.00
N GLU A 190 13.67 10.97 -19.75
CA GLU A 190 14.13 9.95 -18.81
C GLU A 190 13.00 8.95 -18.47
N GLY A 191 13.36 7.67 -18.40
CA GLY A 191 12.42 6.62 -18.01
C GLY A 191 11.40 6.29 -19.08
N VAL A 192 11.74 6.48 -20.35
CA VAL A 192 10.95 5.99 -21.48
C VAL A 192 10.90 4.46 -21.42
N PRO A 193 9.71 3.87 -21.38
CA PRO A 193 9.57 2.42 -21.28
C PRO A 193 10.00 1.72 -22.57
N ASP A 194 10.38 0.44 -22.44
CA ASP A 194 10.52 -0.45 -23.59
C ASP A 194 9.21 -0.49 -24.38
N PRO A 195 9.24 -0.55 -25.73
CA PRO A 195 8.02 -0.66 -26.54
C PRO A 195 7.06 -1.78 -26.12
N ALA A 196 7.57 -2.93 -25.67
CA ALA A 196 6.77 -4.03 -25.14
C ALA A 196 6.03 -3.65 -23.85
N ASP A 197 6.65 -2.85 -23.00
CA ASP A 197 6.02 -2.31 -21.78
C ASP A 197 4.96 -1.24 -22.10
N VAL A 198 5.15 -0.42 -23.14
CA VAL A 198 4.14 0.57 -23.57
C VAL A 198 2.82 -0.10 -23.89
N ASP A 199 2.84 -1.18 -24.67
CA ASP A 199 1.63 -1.91 -25.04
C ASP A 199 0.96 -2.53 -23.80
N ARG A 200 1.73 -3.10 -22.90
CA ARG A 200 1.27 -3.66 -21.63
C ARG A 200 0.63 -2.56 -20.77
N TYR A 201 1.32 -1.45 -20.57
CA TYR A 201 0.80 -0.32 -19.78
C TYR A 201 -0.47 0.27 -20.40
N ALA A 202 -0.52 0.43 -21.73
CA ALA A 202 -1.71 0.87 -22.43
C ALA A 202 -2.89 -0.09 -22.22
N ALA A 203 -2.65 -1.39 -22.25
CA ALA A 203 -3.67 -2.40 -21.99
C ALA A 203 -4.22 -2.33 -20.54
N ILE A 204 -3.35 -2.14 -19.56
CA ILE A 204 -3.73 -1.97 -18.15
C ILE A 204 -4.56 -0.69 -17.98
N LEU A 205 -4.10 0.44 -18.52
CA LEU A 205 -4.78 1.72 -18.40
C LEU A 205 -6.17 1.72 -19.06
N ARG A 206 -6.37 0.96 -20.15
CA ARG A 206 -7.70 0.78 -20.76
C ARG A 206 -8.69 0.04 -19.85
N ARG A 207 -8.19 -0.83 -18.95
CA ARG A 207 -8.99 -1.58 -17.97
C ARG A 207 -9.15 -0.84 -16.64
N ARG A 208 -8.47 0.30 -16.45
CA ARG A 208 -8.49 1.05 -15.19
C ARG A 208 -9.92 1.44 -14.83
N ALA A 209 -10.27 1.29 -13.56
CA ALA A 209 -11.58 1.65 -13.04
C ALA A 209 -11.90 3.11 -13.32
N THR A 210 -13.13 3.38 -13.79
CA THR A 210 -13.65 4.74 -13.99
C THR A 210 -13.77 5.43 -12.63
N PRO A 211 -13.26 6.66 -12.46
CA PRO A 211 -13.37 7.38 -11.20
C PRO A 211 -14.78 7.94 -11.01
N TYR A 212 -15.22 7.99 -9.75
CA TYR A 212 -16.54 8.51 -9.38
C TYR A 212 -16.45 9.49 -8.23
N SER A 213 -17.21 10.59 -8.35
CA SER A 213 -17.59 11.40 -7.21
C SER A 213 -18.87 10.84 -6.58
N VAL A 214 -18.95 10.85 -5.25
CA VAL A 214 -20.14 10.40 -4.52
C VAL A 214 -20.73 11.60 -3.76
N ASP A 215 -22.00 11.92 -4.00
CA ASP A 215 -22.67 13.02 -3.31
C ASP A 215 -23.12 12.61 -1.87
N GLY A 216 -23.57 13.57 -1.07
CA GLY A 216 -24.01 13.35 0.31
C GLY A 216 -25.24 12.41 0.45
N ARG A 217 -25.83 11.97 -0.67
CA ARG A 217 -26.93 10.99 -0.73
C ARG A 217 -26.44 9.61 -1.21
N GLY A 218 -25.12 9.41 -1.32
CA GLY A 218 -24.53 8.16 -1.81
C GLY A 218 -24.66 7.93 -3.32
N ARG A 219 -25.04 8.96 -4.12
CA ARG A 219 -25.17 8.80 -5.58
C ARG A 219 -23.83 9.04 -6.26
N ALA A 220 -23.37 8.04 -6.98
CA ALA A 220 -22.15 8.11 -7.75
C ALA A 220 -22.38 8.77 -9.13
N ARG A 221 -21.42 9.59 -9.55
CA ARG A 221 -21.36 10.19 -10.89
C ARG A 221 -19.94 10.04 -11.45
N PRO A 222 -19.78 9.70 -12.73
CA PRO A 222 -18.46 9.68 -13.35
C PRO A 222 -17.74 11.01 -13.12
N SER A 223 -16.46 10.92 -12.85
CA SER A 223 -15.59 12.09 -12.64
C SER A 223 -14.27 11.93 -13.41
N ALA A 224 -13.33 12.81 -13.18
CA ALA A 224 -11.99 12.73 -13.75
C ALA A 224 -10.96 12.58 -12.62
N TYR A 225 -9.86 11.89 -12.90
CA TYR A 225 -8.72 11.91 -12.01
C TYR A 225 -8.12 13.33 -11.95
N PRO A 226 -7.75 13.83 -10.77
CA PRO A 226 -7.10 15.13 -10.65
C PRO A 226 -5.72 15.11 -11.32
N ASN A 227 -5.22 16.29 -11.71
CA ASN A 227 -3.91 16.42 -12.36
C ASN A 227 -2.76 15.83 -11.51
N SER A 228 -2.87 15.88 -10.19
CA SER A 228 -1.90 15.25 -9.28
C SER A 228 -1.79 13.73 -9.45
N ALA A 229 -2.81 13.08 -9.99
CA ALA A 229 -2.83 11.64 -10.26
C ALA A 229 -2.55 11.32 -11.75
N ALA A 230 -2.16 12.30 -12.55
CA ALA A 230 -1.94 12.14 -14.00
C ALA A 230 -0.53 11.62 -14.35
N ALA A 231 0.43 11.71 -13.43
CA ALA A 231 1.82 11.31 -13.63
C ALA A 231 2.38 10.62 -12.38
N LEU A 232 3.48 9.89 -12.54
CA LEU A 232 4.22 9.35 -11.40
C LEU A 232 4.92 10.48 -10.65
N THR A 233 4.77 10.48 -9.33
CA THR A 233 5.55 11.27 -8.38
C THR A 233 5.94 10.40 -7.18
N PRO A 234 6.85 10.83 -6.30
CA PRO A 234 7.15 10.07 -5.09
C PRO A 234 5.95 9.85 -4.14
N SER A 235 4.87 10.60 -4.29
CA SER A 235 3.69 10.50 -3.43
C SER A 235 2.46 9.87 -4.09
N THR A 236 2.41 9.80 -5.43
CA THR A 236 1.22 9.32 -6.15
C THR A 236 1.58 8.89 -7.58
N GLY A 237 0.62 8.29 -8.28
CA GLY A 237 0.72 7.97 -9.70
C GLY A 237 0.82 6.48 -10.01
N LEU A 238 1.06 5.61 -9.06
CA LEU A 238 0.96 4.16 -9.27
C LEU A 238 -0.48 3.78 -9.65
N VAL A 239 -0.63 3.08 -10.76
CA VAL A 239 -1.86 2.35 -11.11
C VAL A 239 -1.58 0.86 -10.90
N THR A 240 -2.43 0.16 -10.13
CA THR A 240 -2.15 -1.23 -9.72
C THR A 240 -3.42 -1.97 -9.35
N THR A 241 -3.30 -3.25 -9.02
CA THR A 241 -4.37 -4.13 -8.55
C THR A 241 -4.13 -4.56 -7.10
N VAL A 242 -5.16 -5.06 -6.41
CA VAL A 242 -4.97 -5.64 -5.06
C VAL A 242 -4.03 -6.85 -5.09
N ARG A 243 -4.01 -7.60 -6.22
CA ARG A 243 -3.11 -8.75 -6.41
C ARG A 243 -1.65 -8.34 -6.52
N ASP A 244 -1.37 -7.25 -7.21
CA ASP A 244 0.00 -6.76 -7.34
C ASP A 244 0.50 -6.12 -6.04
N LEU A 245 -0.37 -5.40 -5.31
CA LEU A 245 -0.03 -4.93 -3.96
C LEU A 245 0.22 -6.08 -2.98
N ALA A 246 -0.47 -7.21 -3.15
CA ALA A 246 -0.18 -8.43 -2.37
C ALA A 246 1.24 -8.97 -2.66
N LYS A 247 1.70 -8.92 -3.92
CA LYS A 247 3.08 -9.30 -4.27
C LYS A 247 4.10 -8.34 -3.66
N PHE A 248 3.81 -7.05 -3.63
CA PHE A 248 4.64 -6.06 -2.94
C PHE A 248 4.75 -6.36 -1.44
N ASP A 249 3.63 -6.65 -0.78
CA ASP A 249 3.58 -7.03 0.63
C ASP A 249 4.42 -8.27 0.92
N LEU A 250 4.25 -9.31 0.12
CA LEU A 250 5.04 -10.55 0.23
C LEU A 250 6.54 -10.31 -0.01
N ALA A 251 6.89 -9.46 -0.97
CA ALA A 251 8.28 -9.13 -1.25
C ALA A 251 8.94 -8.37 -0.09
N LEU A 252 8.18 -7.53 0.64
CA LEU A 252 8.62 -6.90 1.88
C LEU A 252 8.78 -7.97 2.98
N LYS A 253 7.75 -8.73 3.28
CA LYS A 253 7.73 -9.75 4.35
C LYS A 253 8.85 -10.79 4.19
N ASN A 254 9.15 -11.18 2.95
CA ASN A 254 10.17 -12.19 2.63
C ASN A 254 11.58 -11.62 2.45
N GLY A 255 11.80 -10.34 2.72
CA GLY A 255 13.13 -9.71 2.62
C GLY A 255 13.66 -9.56 1.19
N VAL A 256 12.80 -9.67 0.18
CA VAL A 256 13.19 -9.53 -1.25
C VAL A 256 13.50 -8.08 -1.60
N LEU A 257 12.72 -7.14 -1.07
CA LEU A 257 12.89 -5.72 -1.31
C LEU A 257 13.85 -5.07 -0.33
N LEU A 258 13.69 -5.33 0.95
CA LEU A 258 14.45 -4.74 2.06
C LEU A 258 14.80 -5.83 3.06
N GLN A 259 15.95 -5.68 3.74
CA GLN A 259 16.29 -6.55 4.85
C GLN A 259 15.32 -6.37 6.03
N PRO A 260 15.06 -7.42 6.82
CA PRO A 260 14.14 -7.32 7.97
C PRO A 260 14.47 -6.19 8.94
N GLY A 261 15.77 -5.93 9.18
CA GLY A 261 16.22 -4.82 10.04
C GLY A 261 15.86 -3.44 9.48
N THR A 262 15.88 -3.26 8.17
CA THR A 262 15.49 -2.02 7.51
C THR A 262 13.97 -1.81 7.56
N ILE A 263 13.21 -2.89 7.41
CA ILE A 263 11.74 -2.84 7.55
C ILE A 263 11.36 -2.44 8.98
N GLU A 264 12.02 -3.03 9.98
CA GLU A 264 11.80 -2.68 11.38
C GLU A 264 12.17 -1.22 11.66
N GLN A 265 13.26 -0.73 11.07
CA GLN A 265 13.64 0.68 11.14
C GLN A 265 12.61 1.59 10.44
N ALA A 266 12.06 1.17 9.30
CA ALA A 266 11.03 1.92 8.59
C ALA A 266 9.73 2.06 9.41
N TRP A 267 9.39 1.04 10.19
CA TRP A 267 8.23 1.00 11.07
C TRP A 267 8.49 1.56 12.48
N SER A 268 9.70 2.05 12.73
CA SER A 268 10.02 2.78 13.96
C SER A 268 9.66 4.25 13.78
N VAL A 269 8.87 4.78 14.70
CA VAL A 269 8.40 6.17 14.64
C VAL A 269 9.28 7.08 15.49
N PRO A 270 9.49 8.35 15.08
CA PRO A 270 10.13 9.35 15.92
C PRO A 270 9.31 9.60 17.19
N THR A 271 9.99 9.90 18.28
CA THR A 271 9.36 10.21 19.57
C THR A 271 9.77 11.62 20.01
N VAL A 272 8.80 12.41 20.44
CA VAL A 272 9.00 13.76 20.95
C VAL A 272 8.44 13.85 22.37
N ASN A 273 9.27 14.21 23.33
CA ASN A 273 8.87 14.28 24.76
C ASN A 273 8.17 13.00 25.26
N GLY A 274 8.65 11.83 24.83
CA GLY A 274 8.08 10.54 25.20
C GLY A 274 6.82 10.13 24.41
N THR A 275 6.29 11.00 23.54
CA THR A 275 5.12 10.70 22.71
C THR A 275 5.55 10.28 21.31
N PRO A 276 5.17 9.08 20.82
CA PRO A 276 5.47 8.64 19.46
C PRO A 276 4.68 9.48 18.44
N LEU A 277 5.35 9.88 17.35
CA LEU A 277 4.69 10.46 16.20
C LEU A 277 4.05 9.35 15.36
N PRO A 278 3.02 9.65 14.54
CA PRO A 278 2.21 8.59 13.92
C PRO A 278 2.86 7.94 12.70
N HIS A 279 3.98 8.46 12.19
CA HIS A 279 4.51 8.06 10.89
C HIS A 279 5.99 7.67 10.97
N GLY A 280 6.29 6.45 10.53
CA GLY A 280 7.64 5.97 10.23
C GLY A 280 8.08 6.38 8.82
N MET A 281 9.03 5.68 8.22
CA MET A 281 9.56 6.02 6.89
C MET A 281 8.70 5.39 5.78
N GLY A 282 7.63 6.08 5.38
CA GLY A 282 6.69 5.66 4.33
C GLY A 282 5.44 4.93 4.82
N TRP A 283 5.30 4.69 6.12
CA TRP A 283 4.14 4.03 6.73
C TRP A 283 3.68 4.75 8.00
N PHE A 284 2.40 4.83 8.20
CA PHE A 284 1.83 5.11 9.51
C PHE A 284 2.01 3.90 10.43
N VAL A 285 2.19 4.17 11.71
CA VAL A 285 2.35 3.12 12.73
C VAL A 285 1.58 3.53 13.98
N GLN A 286 0.71 2.65 14.46
CA GLN A 286 -0.01 2.84 15.71
C GLN A 286 -0.15 1.51 16.47
N THR A 287 -0.69 1.58 17.67
CA THR A 287 -1.04 0.39 18.47
C THR A 287 -2.55 0.24 18.53
N TYR A 288 -3.04 -0.98 18.32
CA TYR A 288 -4.44 -1.34 18.49
C TYR A 288 -4.55 -2.68 19.22
N GLY A 289 -5.33 -2.75 20.29
CA GLY A 289 -5.45 -3.99 21.10
C GLY A 289 -4.11 -4.51 21.64
N GLY A 290 -3.11 -3.63 21.86
CA GLY A 290 -1.77 -4.01 22.29
C GLY A 290 -0.85 -4.50 21.16
N GLU A 291 -1.32 -4.59 19.92
CA GLU A 291 -0.54 -4.99 18.75
C GLU A 291 -0.16 -3.80 17.88
N ARG A 292 1.03 -3.86 17.27
CA ARG A 292 1.48 -2.87 16.27
C ARG A 292 0.66 -3.04 14.99
N VAL A 293 0.13 -1.93 14.48
CA VAL A 293 -0.56 -1.80 13.21
C VAL A 293 0.25 -0.88 12.32
N VAL A 294 0.64 -1.36 11.15
CA VAL A 294 1.40 -0.62 10.14
C VAL A 294 0.49 -0.41 8.94
N TRP A 295 0.37 0.82 8.45
CA TRP A 295 -0.61 1.10 7.42
C TRP A 295 -0.23 2.31 6.56
N GLN A 296 -0.83 2.38 5.39
CA GLN A 296 -0.79 3.54 4.51
C GLN A 296 -2.11 3.65 3.77
N PHE A 297 -2.46 4.87 3.36
CA PHE A 297 -3.67 5.14 2.60
C PHE A 297 -3.38 6.05 1.41
N GLY A 298 -4.30 6.04 0.46
CA GLY A 298 -4.32 6.95 -0.67
C GLY A 298 -5.70 7.50 -0.91
N MET A 299 -5.77 8.75 -1.36
CA MET A 299 -7.01 9.40 -1.76
C MET A 299 -6.74 10.42 -2.85
N ALA A 300 -7.48 10.32 -3.94
CA ALA A 300 -7.68 11.39 -4.92
C ALA A 300 -9.12 11.86 -4.81
N ALA A 301 -9.31 13.11 -4.42
CA ALA A 301 -10.64 13.67 -4.15
C ALA A 301 -11.57 13.48 -5.33
N ASN A 302 -12.78 12.97 -5.06
CA ASN A 302 -13.80 12.64 -6.04
C ASN A 302 -13.37 11.64 -7.14
N ALA A 303 -12.37 10.78 -6.89
CA ALA A 303 -11.87 9.88 -7.93
C ALA A 303 -11.53 8.47 -7.42
N SER A 304 -10.70 8.34 -6.41
CA SER A 304 -10.22 7.04 -5.93
C SER A 304 -9.80 7.09 -4.46
N SER A 305 -9.75 5.94 -3.83
CA SER A 305 -9.15 5.76 -2.53
C SER A 305 -8.62 4.34 -2.34
N SER A 306 -7.63 4.21 -1.49
CA SER A 306 -6.98 2.94 -1.20
C SER A 306 -6.50 2.89 0.25
N ILE A 307 -6.38 1.70 0.81
CA ILE A 307 -5.78 1.49 2.12
C ILE A 307 -5.11 0.12 2.16
N MET A 308 -3.97 0.06 2.81
CA MET A 308 -3.25 -1.15 3.12
C MET A 308 -2.91 -1.16 4.61
N ILE A 309 -3.32 -2.21 5.34
CA ILE A 309 -3.11 -2.36 6.78
C ILE A 309 -2.45 -3.70 7.05
N THR A 310 -1.29 -3.66 7.68
CA THR A 310 -0.51 -4.84 8.07
C THR A 310 -0.53 -5.02 9.58
N LEU A 311 -0.76 -6.25 10.03
CA LEU A 311 -0.62 -6.74 11.40
C LEU A 311 0.64 -7.61 11.46
N PRO A 312 1.82 -7.03 11.78
CA PRO A 312 3.09 -7.76 11.67
C PRO A 312 3.14 -8.99 12.58
N ALA A 313 2.59 -8.90 13.79
CA ALA A 313 2.54 -10.01 14.74
C ALA A 313 1.72 -11.22 14.24
N ARG A 314 0.80 -10.98 13.30
CA ARG A 314 -0.08 -12.01 12.71
C ARG A 314 0.30 -12.38 11.29
N GLY A 315 1.26 -11.66 10.70
CA GLY A 315 1.62 -11.81 9.30
C GLY A 315 0.50 -11.48 8.32
N LEU A 316 -0.57 -10.80 8.76
CA LEU A 316 -1.74 -10.50 7.93
C LEU A 316 -1.70 -9.07 7.39
N THR A 317 -2.13 -8.90 6.15
CA THR A 317 -2.30 -7.60 5.51
C THR A 317 -3.65 -7.52 4.80
N MET A 318 -4.42 -6.48 5.07
CA MET A 318 -5.62 -6.11 4.31
C MET A 318 -5.27 -5.06 3.26
N ILE A 319 -5.78 -5.22 2.05
CA ILE A 319 -5.64 -4.27 0.94
C ILE A 319 -7.04 -3.97 0.39
N LEU A 320 -7.40 -2.68 0.33
CA LEU A 320 -8.64 -2.21 -0.31
C LEU A 320 -8.32 -1.15 -1.34
N MET A 321 -9.00 -1.21 -2.50
CA MET A 321 -8.92 -0.21 -3.55
C MET A 321 -10.32 0.10 -4.10
N ALA A 322 -10.66 1.38 -4.20
CA ALA A 322 -11.98 1.87 -4.61
C ALA A 322 -11.88 2.91 -5.72
N ASN A 323 -12.89 2.96 -6.58
CA ASN A 323 -13.01 3.94 -7.66
C ASN A 323 -13.80 5.21 -7.26
N SER A 324 -13.77 5.53 -5.99
CA SER A 324 -14.20 6.81 -5.42
C SER A 324 -13.40 7.11 -4.16
N ASP A 325 -13.48 8.31 -3.63
CA ASP A 325 -12.84 8.71 -2.38
C ASP A 325 -13.56 8.17 -1.11
N GLY A 326 -14.52 7.28 -1.28
CA GLY A 326 -15.44 6.82 -0.24
C GLY A 326 -14.79 6.05 0.91
N LEU A 327 -13.59 5.45 0.74
CA LEU A 327 -12.88 4.82 1.85
C LEU A 327 -12.39 5.83 2.89
N MET A 328 -12.10 7.09 2.46
CA MET A 328 -11.39 8.10 3.26
C MET A 328 -12.12 9.42 3.43
N LYS A 329 -13.12 9.73 2.57
CA LYS A 329 -13.75 11.05 2.49
C LYS A 329 -14.36 11.54 3.80
N LEU A 330 -15.05 10.64 4.53
CA LEU A 330 -15.74 10.97 5.78
C LEU A 330 -14.87 10.73 7.02
N TYR A 331 -13.80 9.98 6.90
CA TYR A 331 -13.00 9.44 8.00
C TYR A 331 -11.53 9.47 7.65
N SER A 332 -10.99 10.67 7.40
CA SER A 332 -9.58 10.80 7.03
C SER A 332 -8.66 10.39 8.18
N PRO A 333 -7.79 9.40 7.98
CA PRO A 333 -6.81 9.00 8.99
C PRO A 333 -5.51 9.81 8.91
N ALA A 334 -5.50 10.96 8.25
CA ALA A 334 -4.30 11.77 7.98
C ALA A 334 -3.53 12.19 9.23
N ASP A 335 -4.22 12.29 10.37
CA ASP A 335 -3.61 12.62 11.67
C ASP A 335 -2.99 11.40 12.39
N GLY A 336 -3.08 10.20 11.77
CA GLY A 336 -2.40 9.01 12.26
C GLY A 336 -3.28 8.02 13.02
N ASP A 337 -4.60 8.15 12.97
CA ASP A 337 -5.53 7.19 13.57
C ASP A 337 -6.35 6.47 12.50
N VAL A 338 -5.94 5.25 12.16
CA VAL A 338 -6.66 4.43 11.19
C VAL A 338 -8.02 3.94 11.69
N THR A 339 -8.24 3.97 13.01
CA THR A 339 -9.52 3.52 13.60
C THR A 339 -10.68 4.47 13.33
N LEU A 340 -10.40 5.66 12.81
CA LEU A 340 -11.44 6.56 12.29
C LEU A 340 -12.16 5.95 11.08
N SER A 341 -11.47 5.12 10.27
CA SER A 341 -12.07 4.43 9.15
C SER A 341 -12.91 3.23 9.61
N PRO A 342 -14.22 3.13 9.24
CA PRO A 342 -15.04 1.96 9.54
C PRO A 342 -14.52 0.70 8.83
N PHE A 343 -13.90 0.83 7.67
CA PHE A 343 -13.28 -0.27 6.94
C PHE A 343 -12.07 -0.84 7.69
N ALA A 344 -11.22 0.04 8.24
CA ALA A 344 -10.09 -0.38 9.07
C ALA A 344 -10.57 -1.02 10.38
N ARG A 345 -11.55 -0.41 11.07
CA ARG A 345 -12.14 -0.99 12.30
C ARG A 345 -12.72 -2.38 12.07
N LEU A 346 -13.39 -2.61 10.93
CA LEU A 346 -13.91 -3.93 10.60
C LEU A 346 -12.79 -4.98 10.58
N PHE A 347 -11.67 -4.68 9.91
CA PHE A 347 -10.52 -5.57 9.86
C PHE A 347 -9.89 -5.75 11.24
N LEU A 348 -9.60 -4.66 11.94
CA LEU A 348 -8.94 -4.72 13.25
C LEU A 348 -9.79 -5.48 14.27
N ASN A 349 -11.10 -5.25 14.33
CA ASN A 349 -11.99 -5.94 15.27
C ASN A 349 -12.09 -7.46 15.03
N LEU A 350 -11.98 -7.90 13.80
CA LEU A 350 -12.06 -9.32 13.46
C LEU A 350 -10.72 -10.05 13.58
N PHE A 351 -9.61 -9.35 13.32
CA PHE A 351 -8.30 -9.98 13.20
C PHE A 351 -7.31 -9.61 14.31
N VAL A 352 -7.58 -8.60 15.17
CA VAL A 352 -6.84 -8.31 16.41
C VAL A 352 -7.69 -8.76 17.60
N ARG A 353 -7.25 -9.78 18.32
CA ARG A 353 -7.95 -10.35 19.49
C ARG A 353 -6.99 -10.50 20.66
#